data_14db9e4e928c96cc164aa138737d2673
#
_entry.id   14db9e4e928c96cc164aa138737d2673
#
_cell.length_a   1.000
_cell.length_b   1.000
_cell.length_c   1.000
_cell.angle_alpha   90.00
_cell.angle_beta   90.00
_cell.angle_gamma   90.00
#
_symmetry.space_group_name_H-M   'P 1'
#
loop_
_entity.id
_entity.type
_entity.pdbx_description
1 polymer ?
#
loop_
_entity_poly.entity_id
_entity_poly.type
_entity_poly.pdbx_seq_one_letter_code
_entity_poly.pdbx_strand_id
1 'polypeptide(L)'
;KKIWNDQLGRIQVEGGTHEQQKTFYSCLYRTLLFPREIYEFDSDNNPVYYSPYDGQLHDGYMYTDNGFWDTFRAVHPLFTLAYPEVSGRIMQSIVNAYDESGFMPEWASPGHRGCMIGNNSISLLTDAWMKGIRTFDKDKALEAMLHQTQARGEIASVGRDGYEEYARVGYVP
;
A
#
# COMPACT_ATOMS: atom_id res chain seq x y z
N LYS A 1 -16.97 -2.89 -18.57
CA LYS A 1 -16.16 -2.64 -19.76
C LYS A 1 -15.65 -1.18 -19.80
N LYS A 2 -16.53 -0.19 -19.60
CA LYS A 2 -16.12 1.24 -19.61
C LYS A 2 -15.01 1.53 -18.60
N ILE A 3 -15.19 1.15 -17.33
CA ILE A 3 -14.20 1.37 -16.25
C ILE A 3 -12.82 0.86 -16.66
N TRP A 4 -12.72 -0.38 -17.14
CA TRP A 4 -11.45 -0.96 -17.57
C TRP A 4 -10.84 -0.25 -18.78
N ASN A 5 -11.66 0.19 -19.74
CA ASN A 5 -11.15 0.99 -20.88
C ASN A 5 -10.57 2.32 -20.39
N ASP A 6 -11.23 2.98 -19.43
CA ASP A 6 -10.76 4.25 -18.89
C ASP A 6 -9.44 4.05 -18.11
N GLN A 7 -9.31 2.97 -17.34
CA GLN A 7 -8.08 2.71 -16.57
C GLN A 7 -6.91 2.27 -17.48
N LEU A 8 -7.12 1.31 -18.36
CA LEU A 8 -6.07 0.84 -19.25
C LEU A 8 -5.68 1.89 -20.30
N GLY A 9 -6.60 2.75 -20.70
CA GLY A 9 -6.38 3.83 -21.66
C GLY A 9 -5.54 5.00 -21.14
N ARG A 10 -5.21 5.03 -19.83
CA ARG A 10 -4.30 6.05 -19.28
C ARG A 10 -2.88 5.94 -19.82
N ILE A 11 -2.46 4.75 -20.21
CA ILE A 11 -1.18 4.51 -20.86
C ILE A 11 -1.48 4.00 -22.26
N GLN A 12 -1.13 4.80 -23.26
CA GLN A 12 -1.31 4.45 -24.66
C GLN A 12 0.05 4.10 -25.25
N VAL A 13 0.12 2.97 -25.95
CA VAL A 13 1.32 2.51 -26.64
C VAL A 13 1.08 2.48 -28.13
N GLU A 14 2.02 3.00 -28.91
CA GLU A 14 2.02 2.99 -30.37
C GLU A 14 3.20 2.16 -30.89
N GLY A 15 3.03 1.60 -32.08
CA GLY A 15 4.04 0.74 -32.68
C GLY A 15 4.07 -0.68 -32.12
N GLY A 16 5.07 -1.44 -32.53
CA GLY A 16 5.16 -2.86 -32.19
C GLY A 16 4.14 -3.73 -32.94
N THR A 17 4.18 -5.03 -32.69
CA THR A 17 3.21 -5.99 -33.23
C THR A 17 1.94 -6.03 -32.38
N HIS A 18 0.85 -6.54 -32.94
CA HIS A 18 -0.39 -6.78 -32.20
C HIS A 18 -0.17 -7.64 -30.95
N GLU A 19 0.67 -8.69 -31.02
CA GLU A 19 0.98 -9.56 -29.88
C GLU A 19 1.76 -8.81 -28.77
N GLN A 20 2.66 -7.90 -29.15
CA GLN A 20 3.36 -7.06 -28.17
C GLN A 20 2.40 -6.10 -27.46
N GLN A 21 1.50 -5.45 -28.19
CA GLN A 21 0.47 -4.58 -27.61
C GLN A 21 -0.47 -5.36 -26.68
N LYS A 22 -0.91 -6.55 -27.11
CA LYS A 22 -1.74 -7.45 -26.30
C LYS A 22 -1.02 -7.87 -25.00
N THR A 23 0.26 -8.20 -25.08
CA THR A 23 1.08 -8.53 -23.92
C THR A 23 1.17 -7.35 -22.96
N PHE A 24 1.46 -6.14 -23.47
CA PHE A 24 1.53 -4.92 -22.68
C PHE A 24 0.23 -4.67 -21.89
N TYR A 25 -0.91 -4.64 -22.56
CA TYR A 25 -2.19 -4.38 -21.89
C TYR A 25 -2.63 -5.53 -20.97
N SER A 26 -2.26 -6.77 -21.27
CA SER A 26 -2.47 -7.89 -20.36
C SER A 26 -1.66 -7.76 -19.08
N CYS A 27 -0.42 -7.28 -19.17
CA CYS A 27 0.42 -7.02 -18.00
C CYS A 27 -0.11 -5.82 -17.21
N LEU A 28 -0.47 -4.73 -17.88
CA LEU A 28 -1.05 -3.56 -17.22
C LEU A 28 -2.35 -3.90 -16.49
N TYR A 29 -3.23 -4.70 -17.10
CA TYR A 29 -4.44 -5.21 -16.46
C TYR A 29 -4.12 -5.98 -15.17
N ARG A 30 -3.15 -6.91 -15.21
CA ARG A 30 -2.76 -7.69 -14.04
C ARG A 30 -2.16 -6.84 -12.93
N THR A 31 -1.41 -5.81 -13.28
CA THR A 31 -0.85 -4.85 -12.32
C THR A 31 -1.96 -4.13 -11.53
N LEU A 32 -3.11 -3.87 -12.16
CA LEU A 32 -4.26 -3.19 -11.54
C LEU A 32 -5.19 -4.13 -10.76
N LEU A 33 -4.90 -5.44 -10.68
CA LEU A 33 -5.71 -6.38 -9.89
C LEU A 33 -5.35 -6.37 -8.40
N PHE A 34 -4.19 -5.82 -8.03
CA PHE A 34 -3.71 -5.74 -6.66
C PHE A 34 -3.04 -4.37 -6.39
N PRO A 35 -3.21 -3.83 -5.17
CA PRO A 35 -3.97 -4.36 -4.04
C PRO A 35 -5.48 -4.39 -4.32
N ARG A 36 -6.19 -5.28 -3.63
CA ARG A 36 -7.65 -5.34 -3.71
C ARG A 36 -8.31 -4.28 -2.84
N GLU A 37 -9.42 -3.76 -3.33
CA GLU A 37 -10.31 -2.90 -2.57
C GLU A 37 -11.17 -3.74 -1.62
N ILE A 38 -11.22 -3.35 -0.33
CA ILE A 38 -12.09 -3.95 0.70
C ILE A 38 -12.94 -2.87 1.37
N TYR A 39 -13.45 -1.96 0.59
CA TYR A 39 -14.39 -0.93 1.00
C TYR A 39 -15.64 -0.99 0.14
N GLU A 40 -16.73 -0.44 0.65
CA GLU A 40 -18.01 -0.30 -0.02
C GLU A 40 -18.46 1.17 0.03
N PHE A 41 -19.61 1.47 -0.54
CA PHE A 41 -20.21 2.79 -0.44
C PHE A 41 -21.50 2.72 0.35
N ASP A 42 -21.67 3.65 1.31
CA ASP A 42 -22.90 3.80 2.08
C ASP A 42 -24.04 4.41 1.24
N SER A 43 -25.19 4.65 1.89
CA SER A 43 -26.38 5.26 1.24
C SER A 43 -26.14 6.68 0.70
N ASP A 44 -25.17 7.38 1.27
CA ASP A 44 -24.79 8.74 0.90
C ASP A 44 -23.61 8.80 -0.08
N ASN A 45 -23.20 7.59 -0.56
CA ASN A 45 -22.09 7.37 -1.48
C ASN A 45 -20.71 7.77 -0.89
N ASN A 46 -20.55 7.65 0.43
CA ASN A 46 -19.26 7.76 1.09
C ASN A 46 -18.59 6.37 1.18
N PRO A 47 -17.27 6.27 0.98
CA PRO A 47 -16.57 5.02 1.15
C PRO A 47 -16.51 4.64 2.63
N VAL A 48 -16.81 3.37 2.92
CA VAL A 48 -16.75 2.77 4.26
C VAL A 48 -16.13 1.37 4.19
N TYR A 49 -15.44 0.96 5.23
CA TYR A 49 -14.85 -0.38 5.29
C TYR A 49 -14.96 -0.98 6.70
N TYR A 50 -15.04 -2.30 6.75
CA TYR A 50 -14.87 -3.05 7.99
C TYR A 50 -13.39 -3.39 8.15
N SER A 51 -12.77 -2.85 9.19
CA SER A 51 -11.33 -2.98 9.39
C SER A 51 -10.92 -4.40 9.73
N PRO A 52 -9.92 -4.96 9.02
CA PRO A 52 -9.31 -6.22 9.40
C PRO A 52 -8.29 -6.09 10.55
N TYR A 53 -8.08 -4.89 11.07
CA TYR A 53 -7.10 -4.59 12.10
C TYR A 53 -7.72 -4.47 13.49
N ASP A 54 -8.85 -3.78 13.63
CA ASP A 54 -9.56 -3.59 14.90
C ASP A 54 -10.98 -4.17 14.93
N GLY A 55 -11.49 -4.63 13.77
CA GLY A 55 -12.82 -5.21 13.67
C GLY A 55 -13.96 -4.19 13.82
N GLN A 56 -13.72 -2.93 13.48
CA GLN A 56 -14.72 -1.88 13.51
C GLN A 56 -15.04 -1.36 12.11
N LEU A 57 -16.16 -0.64 11.99
CA LEU A 57 -16.53 0.06 10.76
C LEU A 57 -15.91 1.46 10.78
N HIS A 58 -15.21 1.80 9.70
CA HIS A 58 -14.56 3.09 9.51
C HIS A 58 -14.96 3.75 8.18
N ASP A 59 -14.88 5.07 8.15
CA ASP A 59 -15.02 5.84 6.92
C ASP A 59 -13.71 5.82 6.12
N GLY A 60 -13.83 5.79 4.78
CA GLY A 60 -12.68 5.89 3.89
C GLY A 60 -12.41 4.64 3.06
N TYR A 61 -11.19 4.55 2.57
CA TYR A 61 -10.73 3.51 1.67
C TYR A 61 -9.80 2.54 2.39
N MET A 62 -9.97 1.25 2.15
CA MET A 62 -9.06 0.22 2.65
C MET A 62 -8.66 -0.73 1.52
N TYR A 63 -7.37 -1.09 1.50
CA TYR A 63 -6.78 -1.97 0.51
C TYR A 63 -6.08 -3.14 1.17
N THR A 64 -6.05 -4.27 0.47
CA THR A 64 -5.46 -5.52 0.97
C THR A 64 -4.81 -6.35 -0.12
N ASP A 65 -4.30 -7.53 0.25
CA ASP A 65 -3.64 -8.50 -0.63
C ASP A 65 -2.44 -7.92 -1.37
N ASN A 66 -1.53 -7.32 -0.59
CA ASN A 66 -0.29 -6.75 -1.13
C ASN A 66 0.89 -6.97 -0.18
N GLY A 67 1.98 -7.48 -0.73
CA GLY A 67 3.29 -7.57 -0.09
C GLY A 67 4.18 -6.43 -0.58
N PHE A 68 4.57 -5.56 0.33
CA PHE A 68 5.24 -4.30 -0.05
C PHE A 68 6.69 -4.51 -0.48
N TRP A 69 7.37 -5.54 0.03
CA TRP A 69 8.70 -5.90 -0.43
C TRP A 69 8.76 -6.21 -1.93
N ASP A 70 7.70 -6.83 -2.47
CA ASP A 70 7.60 -7.15 -3.89
C ASP A 70 7.24 -5.91 -4.73
N THR A 71 6.33 -5.08 -4.23
CA THR A 71 5.62 -4.10 -5.04
C THR A 71 6.20 -2.68 -4.98
N PHE A 72 7.02 -2.35 -3.95
CA PHE A 72 7.58 -1.00 -3.81
C PHE A 72 8.52 -0.62 -4.96
N ARG A 73 9.13 -1.60 -5.63
CA ARG A 73 10.15 -1.38 -6.67
C ARG A 73 9.58 -0.89 -8.00
N ALA A 74 8.37 -1.32 -8.35
CA ALA A 74 7.81 -1.04 -9.68
C ALA A 74 6.32 -0.70 -9.67
N VAL A 75 5.47 -1.49 -8.99
CA VAL A 75 4.01 -1.33 -9.02
C VAL A 75 3.59 0.00 -8.41
N HIS A 76 4.03 0.31 -7.19
CA HIS A 76 3.69 1.58 -6.55
C HIS A 76 4.28 2.81 -7.25
N PRO A 77 5.54 2.81 -7.74
CA PRO A 77 6.04 3.85 -8.63
C PRO A 77 5.20 4.06 -9.89
N LEU A 78 4.70 2.98 -10.51
CA LEU A 78 3.77 3.07 -11.64
C LEU A 78 2.44 3.72 -11.22
N PHE A 79 1.89 3.33 -10.07
CA PHE A 79 0.65 3.95 -9.55
C PHE A 79 0.85 5.43 -9.26
N THR A 80 1.95 5.82 -8.66
CA THR A 80 2.28 7.22 -8.41
C THR A 80 2.31 8.03 -9.71
N LEU A 81 2.82 7.45 -10.80
CA LEU A 81 2.93 8.10 -12.10
C LEU A 81 1.59 8.13 -12.85
N ALA A 82 0.91 7.01 -12.98
CA ALA A 82 -0.23 6.86 -13.87
C ALA A 82 -1.60 6.89 -13.16
N TYR A 83 -1.63 6.62 -11.85
CA TYR A 83 -2.84 6.51 -11.03
C TYR A 83 -2.67 7.22 -9.67
N PRO A 84 -2.31 8.51 -9.65
CA PRO A 84 -1.95 9.22 -8.41
C PRO A 84 -3.07 9.24 -7.38
N GLU A 85 -4.34 9.29 -7.80
CA GLU A 85 -5.49 9.24 -6.90
C GLU A 85 -5.64 7.87 -6.21
N VAL A 86 -5.36 6.79 -6.92
CA VAL A 86 -5.35 5.42 -6.36
C VAL A 86 -4.16 5.26 -5.43
N SER A 87 -2.98 5.74 -5.84
CA SER A 87 -1.78 5.76 -4.99
C SER A 87 -2.05 6.44 -3.65
N GLY A 88 -2.69 7.61 -3.67
CA GLY A 88 -3.02 8.33 -2.44
C GLY A 88 -3.97 7.58 -1.51
N ARG A 89 -4.99 6.90 -2.05
CA ARG A 89 -5.90 6.06 -1.26
C ARG A 89 -5.19 4.85 -0.65
N ILE A 90 -4.29 4.22 -1.40
CA ILE A 90 -3.48 3.11 -0.89
C ILE A 90 -2.57 3.60 0.25
N MET A 91 -1.91 4.75 0.09
CA MET A 91 -1.08 5.32 1.16
C MET A 91 -1.89 5.65 2.41
N GLN A 92 -3.08 6.24 2.25
CA GLN A 92 -3.97 6.48 3.38
C GLN A 92 -4.41 5.18 4.06
N SER A 93 -4.67 4.13 3.30
CA SER A 93 -5.01 2.81 3.84
C SER A 93 -3.90 2.22 4.72
N ILE A 94 -2.64 2.45 4.39
CA ILE A 94 -1.49 2.04 5.22
C ILE A 94 -1.45 2.86 6.53
N VAL A 95 -1.75 4.15 6.45
CA VAL A 95 -1.84 5.03 7.63
C VAL A 95 -3.01 4.64 8.53
N ASN A 96 -4.17 4.33 7.95
CA ASN A 96 -5.33 3.83 8.68
C ASN A 96 -5.00 2.53 9.43
N ALA A 97 -4.30 1.59 8.78
CA ALA A 97 -3.88 0.35 9.42
C ALA A 97 -3.02 0.59 10.68
N TYR A 98 -2.15 1.60 10.64
CA TYR A 98 -1.39 2.02 11.82
C TYR A 98 -2.30 2.59 12.91
N ASP A 99 -3.24 3.45 12.57
CA ASP A 99 -4.15 4.09 13.52
C ASP A 99 -5.03 3.05 14.23
N GLU A 100 -5.42 2.00 13.53
CA GLU A 100 -6.32 0.94 13.98
C GLU A 100 -5.60 -0.19 14.75
N SER A 101 -4.30 -0.46 14.46
CA SER A 101 -3.56 -1.57 15.07
C SER A 101 -2.27 -1.18 15.80
N GLY A 102 -1.84 0.07 15.69
CA GLY A 102 -0.56 0.55 16.20
C GLY A 102 0.63 0.25 15.29
N PHE A 103 0.45 -0.45 14.16
CA PHE A 103 1.52 -0.79 13.23
C PHE A 103 1.09 -0.72 11.76
N MET A 104 2.03 -0.34 10.89
CA MET A 104 1.83 -0.47 9.45
C MET A 104 2.06 -1.91 9.01
N PRO A 105 1.29 -2.45 8.05
CA PRO A 105 1.54 -3.79 7.52
C PRO A 105 2.77 -3.82 6.61
N GLU A 106 3.44 -4.98 6.56
CA GLU A 106 4.42 -5.33 5.51
C GLU A 106 3.83 -6.28 4.48
N TRP A 107 2.87 -7.07 4.89
CA TRP A 107 1.93 -7.82 4.06
C TRP A 107 0.54 -7.72 4.66
N ALA A 108 -0.39 -7.16 3.91
CA ALA A 108 -1.81 -7.13 4.27
C ALA A 108 -2.57 -8.26 3.52
N SER A 109 -3.32 -9.12 4.27
CA SER A 109 -4.17 -10.14 3.63
C SER A 109 -5.11 -10.85 4.63
N PRO A 110 -6.30 -10.30 4.93
CA PRO A 110 -6.68 -8.90 4.77
C PRO A 110 -6.00 -7.96 5.76
N GLY A 111 -5.69 -8.37 6.99
CA GLY A 111 -4.92 -7.63 7.98
C GLY A 111 -3.44 -8.04 7.99
N HIS A 112 -2.77 -7.84 9.12
CA HIS A 112 -1.36 -8.22 9.27
C HIS A 112 -1.10 -9.69 8.99
N ARG A 113 -0.05 -9.98 8.23
CA ARG A 113 0.50 -11.32 8.03
C ARG A 113 1.91 -11.42 8.61
N GLY A 114 2.17 -12.51 9.33
CA GLY A 114 3.50 -12.82 9.89
C GLY A 114 4.47 -13.35 8.84
N CYS A 115 4.66 -12.60 7.77
CA CYS A 115 5.59 -12.94 6.69
C CYS A 115 6.14 -11.64 6.07
N MET A 116 7.17 -11.75 5.27
CA MET A 116 7.97 -10.66 4.70
C MET A 116 8.98 -10.08 5.70
N ILE A 117 9.90 -9.32 5.16
CA ILE A 117 11.00 -8.70 5.88
C ILE A 117 11.06 -7.20 5.61
N GLY A 118 11.66 -6.47 6.54
CA GLY A 118 11.92 -5.04 6.41
C GLY A 118 10.74 -4.18 6.81
N ASN A 119 10.86 -2.89 6.52
CA ASN A 119 9.84 -1.87 6.76
C ASN A 119 9.51 -1.16 5.45
N ASN A 120 8.98 -1.92 4.49
CA ASN A 120 8.77 -1.45 3.12
C ASN A 120 7.57 -0.50 3.00
N SER A 121 6.62 -0.55 3.93
CA SER A 121 5.57 0.45 4.08
C SER A 121 6.13 1.87 4.22
N ILE A 122 7.25 2.04 4.94
CA ILE A 122 7.97 3.33 5.06
C ILE A 122 8.45 3.79 3.67
N SER A 123 9.02 2.88 2.89
CA SER A 123 9.51 3.19 1.54
C SER A 123 8.38 3.65 0.62
N LEU A 124 7.19 3.04 0.72
CA LEU A 124 6.02 3.41 -0.06
C LEU A 124 5.53 4.83 0.27
N LEU A 125 5.31 5.12 1.55
CA LEU A 125 4.83 6.41 2.00
C LEU A 125 5.82 7.53 1.66
N THR A 126 7.12 7.28 1.87
CA THR A 126 8.18 8.24 1.57
C THR A 126 8.26 8.50 0.06
N ASP A 127 8.29 7.45 -0.77
CA ASP A 127 8.37 7.58 -2.23
C ASP A 127 7.15 8.32 -2.80
N ALA A 128 5.95 7.97 -2.35
CA ALA A 128 4.71 8.64 -2.75
C ALA A 128 4.74 10.14 -2.38
N TRP A 129 5.15 10.45 -1.16
CA TRP A 129 5.28 11.84 -0.71
C TRP A 129 6.30 12.62 -1.54
N MET A 130 7.48 12.06 -1.76
CA MET A 130 8.53 12.72 -2.56
C MET A 130 8.14 12.94 -4.01
N LYS A 131 7.25 12.09 -4.56
CA LYS A 131 6.70 12.20 -5.91
C LYS A 131 5.44 13.07 -6.01
N GLY A 132 5.03 13.71 -4.92
CA GLY A 132 3.96 14.71 -4.93
C GLY A 132 2.58 14.22 -4.57
N ILE A 133 2.41 12.99 -4.11
CA ILE A 133 1.13 12.51 -3.55
C ILE A 133 0.91 13.19 -2.20
N ARG A 134 -0.18 13.94 -2.06
CA ARG A 134 -0.49 14.77 -0.88
C ARG A 134 -1.85 14.47 -0.26
N THR A 135 -2.49 13.39 -0.68
CA THR A 135 -3.88 13.06 -0.32
C THR A 135 -3.97 12.08 0.84
N PHE A 136 -2.88 11.82 1.55
CA PHE A 136 -2.86 11.06 2.80
C PHE A 136 -2.33 11.89 3.96
N ASP A 137 -2.65 11.50 5.19
CA ASP A 137 -2.22 12.19 6.41
C ASP A 137 -0.71 12.01 6.62
N LYS A 138 0.06 13.05 6.27
CA LYS A 138 1.52 13.02 6.37
C LYS A 138 2.04 13.02 7.80
N ASP A 139 1.33 13.66 8.72
CA ASP A 139 1.79 13.81 10.09
C ASP A 139 1.60 12.48 10.83
N LYS A 140 0.46 11.84 10.63
CA LYS A 140 0.21 10.47 11.10
C LYS A 140 1.13 9.45 10.42
N ALA A 141 1.39 9.61 9.12
CA ALA A 141 2.36 8.77 8.40
C ALA A 141 3.77 8.87 8.99
N LEU A 142 4.23 10.07 9.32
CA LEU A 142 5.53 10.27 9.96
C LEU A 142 5.58 9.64 11.36
N GLU A 143 4.53 9.82 12.16
CA GLU A 143 4.39 9.16 13.47
C GLU A 143 4.50 7.63 13.31
N ALA A 144 3.73 7.05 12.38
CA ALA A 144 3.74 5.62 12.06
C ALA A 144 5.12 5.13 11.64
N MET A 145 5.80 5.86 10.76
CA MET A 145 7.15 5.51 10.31
C MET A 145 8.16 5.50 11.45
N LEU A 146 8.13 6.50 12.33
CA LEU A 146 9.02 6.57 13.50
C LEU A 146 8.73 5.43 14.47
N HIS A 147 7.46 5.17 14.76
CA HIS A 147 7.05 4.06 15.62
C HIS A 147 7.51 2.71 15.04
N GLN A 148 7.26 2.47 13.75
CA GLN A 148 7.60 1.23 13.05
C GLN A 148 9.11 0.90 13.12
N THR A 149 9.99 1.91 13.20
CA THR A 149 11.44 1.70 13.28
C THR A 149 11.96 1.43 14.68
N GLN A 150 11.17 1.68 15.72
CA GLN A 150 11.58 1.66 17.13
C GLN A 150 10.75 0.71 18.00
N ALA A 151 9.82 -0.01 17.40
CA ALA A 151 8.94 -0.92 18.10
C ALA A 151 8.86 -2.27 17.39
N ARG A 152 8.61 -3.31 18.15
CA ARG A 152 8.32 -4.66 17.68
C ARG A 152 6.86 -4.96 17.93
N GLY A 153 6.16 -5.44 16.88
CA GLY A 153 4.80 -5.96 17.00
C GLY A 153 4.76 -7.40 17.55
N GLU A 154 3.60 -7.83 17.96
CA GLU A 154 3.37 -9.22 18.40
C GLU A 154 3.44 -10.23 17.23
N ILE A 155 3.06 -9.78 16.04
CA ILE A 155 3.11 -10.59 14.82
C ILE A 155 4.49 -10.40 14.17
N ALA A 156 5.15 -11.49 13.80
CA ALA A 156 6.40 -11.44 13.06
C ALA A 156 6.27 -10.57 11.79
N SER A 157 7.31 -9.84 11.44
CA SER A 157 7.35 -8.88 10.33
C SER A 157 6.53 -7.59 10.56
N VAL A 158 5.95 -7.40 11.74
CA VAL A 158 5.27 -6.16 12.11
C VAL A 158 6.17 -5.38 13.08
N GLY A 159 6.44 -4.13 12.76
CA GLY A 159 7.48 -3.37 13.46
C GLY A 159 8.90 -3.75 13.01
N ARG A 160 9.89 -3.57 13.86
CA ARG A 160 11.29 -3.85 13.56
C ARG A 160 11.89 -4.89 14.50
N ASP A 161 12.04 -6.10 14.01
CA ASP A 161 12.76 -7.15 14.72
C ASP A 161 14.26 -6.78 14.87
N GLY A 162 14.83 -7.08 16.04
CA GLY A 162 16.23 -6.80 16.33
C GLY A 162 16.56 -5.32 16.57
N TYR A 163 15.55 -4.46 16.75
CA TYR A 163 15.78 -3.04 17.04
C TYR A 163 16.60 -2.82 18.32
N GLU A 164 16.29 -3.53 19.38
CA GLU A 164 16.95 -3.38 20.70
C GLU A 164 18.43 -3.80 20.63
N GLU A 165 18.72 -4.91 19.94
CA GLU A 165 20.08 -5.38 19.69
C GLU A 165 20.83 -4.38 18.82
N TYR A 166 20.20 -3.90 17.73
CA TYR A 166 20.78 -2.90 16.86
C TYR A 166 21.11 -1.61 17.61
N ALA A 167 20.19 -1.12 18.43
CA ALA A 167 20.42 0.08 19.26
C ALA A 167 21.57 -0.08 20.25
N ARG A 168 21.76 -1.31 20.76
CA ARG A 168 22.80 -1.61 21.77
C ARG A 168 24.18 -1.87 21.16
N VAL A 169 24.26 -2.61 20.03
CA VAL A 169 25.54 -3.12 19.51
C VAL A 169 25.82 -2.65 18.06
N GLY A 170 24.88 -1.98 17.40
CA GLY A 170 25.05 -1.44 16.04
C GLY A 170 24.79 -2.44 14.91
N TYR A 171 24.36 -3.66 15.21
CA TYR A 171 23.96 -4.67 14.25
C TYR A 171 22.88 -5.59 14.85
N VAL A 172 22.19 -6.34 13.99
CA VAL A 172 21.27 -7.42 14.40
C VAL A 172 22.07 -8.72 14.40
N PRO A 173 22.24 -9.40 15.54
CA PRO A 173 23.01 -10.64 15.65
C PRO A 173 22.37 -11.85 14.98
#